data_c440eb5cabc5c93ab8aab5012fcb250a
#
_entry.id   c440eb5cabc5c93ab8aab5012fcb250a
#
_cell.length_a   1.000
_cell.length_b   1.000
_cell.length_c   1.000
_cell.angle_alpha   90.00
_cell.angle_beta   90.00
_cell.angle_gamma   90.00
#
_symmetry.space_group_name_H-M   'P 1'
#
loop_
_entity.id
_entity.type
_entity.pdbx_description
1 polymer ?
#
loop_
_entity_poly.entity_id
_entity_poly.type
_entity_poly.pdbx_seq_one_letter_code
_entity_poly.pdbx_strand_id
1 'polypeptide(L)'
;MDTPIVDFVRGYAQSGTSRLHMPGHKGQSLLGFEPLDLTEIRGADELYEPEGIIAQSEANATRLFGTQHTYYSTEGSSQCIRAMLCLALQAAPRIGKRPVLLAARNAHKALLYAAALLDFDIRWLWPAAENAGALCSCPISAQMLTTALQELTGQGSTPFGVYVTSPDYLGGMQDIRALSAVCDTFGVPLLVDNAHGAYLRFLPGEPLHPIALGAA
;
A
#
# COMPACT_ATOMS: atom_id res chain seq x y z
N MET A 1 1.46 -20.33 12.25
CA MET A 1 0.63 -19.12 12.23
C MET A 1 -0.77 -19.55 11.85
N ASP A 2 -1.75 -19.18 12.63
CA ASP A 2 -3.13 -19.57 12.37
C ASP A 2 -3.69 -18.84 11.16
N THR A 3 -4.66 -19.47 10.49
CA THR A 3 -5.31 -18.90 9.30
C THR A 3 -6.81 -18.67 9.57
N PRO A 4 -7.17 -17.72 10.47
CA PRO A 4 -8.49 -17.65 11.09
C PRO A 4 -9.63 -17.53 10.05
N ILE A 5 -9.46 -16.79 8.98
CA ILE A 5 -10.46 -16.68 7.90
C ILE A 5 -10.62 -18.02 7.20
N VAL A 6 -9.52 -18.66 6.80
CA VAL A 6 -9.54 -19.94 6.07
C VAL A 6 -10.10 -21.04 6.94
N ASP A 7 -9.70 -21.08 8.21
CA ASP A 7 -10.16 -22.09 9.17
C ASP A 7 -11.65 -21.98 9.44
N PHE A 8 -12.16 -20.76 9.62
CA PHE A 8 -13.58 -20.50 9.77
C PHE A 8 -14.38 -20.92 8.54
N VAL A 9 -13.98 -20.47 7.35
CA VAL A 9 -14.70 -20.75 6.09
C VAL A 9 -14.74 -22.25 5.80
N ARG A 10 -13.64 -22.97 6.01
CA ARG A 10 -13.59 -24.43 5.85
C ARG A 10 -14.47 -25.15 6.88
N GLY A 11 -14.39 -24.73 8.14
CA GLY A 11 -15.23 -25.28 9.21
C GLY A 11 -16.70 -25.09 8.93
N TYR A 12 -17.10 -23.87 8.48
CA TYR A 12 -18.49 -23.60 8.10
C TYR A 12 -18.94 -24.44 6.92
N ALA A 13 -18.12 -24.59 5.89
CA ALA A 13 -18.43 -25.43 4.73
C ALA A 13 -18.71 -26.90 5.10
N GLN A 14 -18.05 -27.39 6.17
CA GLN A 14 -18.18 -28.77 6.66
C GLN A 14 -19.25 -28.94 7.74
N SER A 15 -19.82 -27.85 8.29
CA SER A 15 -20.71 -27.90 9.45
C SER A 15 -22.09 -28.49 9.17
N GLY A 16 -22.50 -28.64 7.91
CA GLY A 16 -23.84 -29.04 7.53
C GLY A 16 -24.94 -28.01 7.84
N THR A 17 -24.56 -26.78 8.22
CA THR A 17 -25.49 -25.72 8.56
C THR A 17 -26.30 -25.30 7.33
N SER A 18 -27.63 -25.19 7.51
CA SER A 18 -28.54 -24.69 6.45
C SER A 18 -28.22 -23.22 6.12
N ARG A 19 -27.93 -22.93 4.86
CA ARG A 19 -27.53 -21.59 4.38
C ARG A 19 -28.77 -20.78 3.95
N LEU A 20 -29.41 -20.09 4.88
CA LEU A 20 -30.52 -19.19 4.59
C LEU A 20 -30.04 -17.75 4.25
N HIS A 21 -28.74 -17.51 4.29
CA HIS A 21 -28.07 -16.24 3.97
C HIS A 21 -27.63 -16.16 2.49
N MET A 22 -27.18 -15.01 2.03
CA MET A 22 -26.50 -14.85 0.74
C MET A 22 -25.11 -15.50 0.80
N PRO A 23 -24.51 -15.89 -0.34
CA PRO A 23 -25.04 -15.79 -1.70
C PRO A 23 -26.11 -16.84 -2.07
N GLY A 24 -26.79 -16.59 -3.20
CA GLY A 24 -27.96 -17.36 -3.64
C GLY A 24 -27.71 -18.83 -3.96
N HIS A 25 -26.49 -19.24 -4.29
CA HIS A 25 -26.13 -20.65 -4.54
C HIS A 25 -26.21 -21.55 -3.30
N LYS A 26 -26.33 -20.98 -2.09
CA LYS A 26 -26.48 -21.70 -0.82
C LYS A 26 -25.41 -22.77 -0.55
N GLY A 27 -24.21 -22.58 -1.11
CA GLY A 27 -23.08 -23.51 -1.01
C GLY A 27 -23.23 -24.76 -1.89
N GLN A 28 -24.22 -24.81 -2.79
CA GLN A 28 -24.33 -25.87 -3.77
C GLN A 28 -23.21 -25.71 -4.81
N SER A 29 -22.38 -26.75 -4.91
CA SER A 29 -21.19 -26.69 -5.75
C SER A 29 -21.54 -26.88 -7.23
N LEU A 30 -21.15 -25.87 -8.05
CA LEU A 30 -21.13 -25.92 -9.51
C LEU A 30 -19.69 -25.84 -10.03
N LEU A 31 -18.90 -24.92 -9.49
CA LEU A 31 -17.51 -24.67 -9.87
C LEU A 31 -16.50 -25.19 -8.83
N GLY A 32 -16.98 -25.63 -7.66
CA GLY A 32 -16.19 -26.25 -6.61
C GLY A 32 -15.84 -25.34 -5.42
N PHE A 33 -16.02 -24.03 -5.53
CA PHE A 33 -15.67 -23.08 -4.47
C PHE A 33 -16.87 -22.45 -3.75
N GLU A 34 -18.10 -22.64 -4.24
CA GLU A 34 -19.33 -22.09 -3.65
C GLU A 34 -19.53 -22.44 -2.15
N PRO A 35 -19.09 -23.65 -1.68
CA PRO A 35 -19.13 -23.94 -0.26
C PRO A 35 -18.31 -23.00 0.60
N LEU A 36 -17.26 -22.34 0.01
CA LEU A 36 -16.36 -21.40 0.68
C LEU A 36 -16.80 -19.95 0.53
N ASP A 37 -17.79 -19.66 -0.30
CA ASP A 37 -18.31 -18.31 -0.52
C ASP A 37 -19.38 -17.98 0.51
N LEU A 38 -19.09 -16.98 1.35
CA LEU A 38 -19.91 -16.56 2.48
C LEU A 38 -20.09 -15.05 2.47
N THR A 39 -21.11 -14.58 3.17
CA THR A 39 -21.28 -13.18 3.54
C THR A 39 -20.94 -12.97 5.03
N GLU A 40 -21.21 -11.80 5.58
CA GLU A 40 -20.99 -11.41 6.98
C GLU A 40 -22.01 -12.08 7.93
N ILE A 41 -21.94 -13.40 8.01
CA ILE A 41 -22.71 -14.20 8.96
C ILE A 41 -22.03 -14.20 10.34
N ARG A 42 -22.75 -14.63 11.35
CA ARG A 42 -22.21 -14.72 12.71
C ARG A 42 -20.89 -15.50 12.74
N GLY A 43 -19.82 -14.82 13.14
CA GLY A 43 -18.45 -15.35 13.24
C GLY A 43 -17.61 -15.17 11.97
N ALA A 44 -18.18 -14.76 10.83
CA ALA A 44 -17.43 -14.47 9.61
C ALA A 44 -16.70 -13.12 9.63
N ASP A 45 -17.12 -12.22 10.55
CA ASP A 45 -16.62 -10.86 10.62
C ASP A 45 -17.01 -10.01 9.39
N GLU A 46 -16.63 -8.75 9.36
CA GLU A 46 -16.79 -7.86 8.21
C GLU A 46 -15.52 -7.02 7.99
N LEU A 47 -15.24 -6.66 6.72
CA LEU A 47 -13.98 -5.99 6.38
C LEU A 47 -13.96 -4.51 6.78
N TYR A 48 -15.11 -3.85 6.88
CA TYR A 48 -15.17 -2.41 7.15
C TYR A 48 -14.81 -2.07 8.60
N GLU A 49 -15.31 -2.86 9.57
CA GLU A 49 -15.00 -2.73 11.00
C GLU A 49 -14.66 -4.12 11.58
N PRO A 50 -13.49 -4.68 11.23
CA PRO A 50 -13.15 -6.04 11.62
C PRO A 50 -12.87 -6.13 13.12
N GLU A 51 -13.61 -7.02 13.82
CA GLU A 51 -13.45 -7.28 15.27
C GLU A 51 -13.11 -8.76 15.55
N GLY A 52 -13.25 -9.63 14.56
CA GLY A 52 -13.13 -11.08 14.67
C GLY A 52 -11.97 -11.69 13.90
N ILE A 53 -12.32 -12.62 13.00
CA ILE A 53 -11.33 -13.41 12.24
C ILE A 53 -10.55 -12.58 11.24
N ILE A 54 -11.13 -11.52 10.69
CA ILE A 54 -10.44 -10.60 9.78
C ILE A 54 -9.42 -9.78 10.58
N ALA A 55 -9.82 -9.19 11.71
CA ALA A 55 -8.89 -8.47 12.59
C ALA A 55 -7.72 -9.36 13.05
N GLN A 56 -7.99 -10.63 13.41
CA GLN A 56 -6.94 -11.59 13.77
C GLN A 56 -6.00 -11.88 12.58
N SER A 57 -6.55 -11.99 11.38
CA SER A 57 -5.76 -12.21 10.16
C SER A 57 -4.89 -11.00 9.82
N GLU A 58 -5.42 -9.78 9.94
CA GLU A 58 -4.66 -8.53 9.78
C GLU A 58 -3.53 -8.41 10.82
N ALA A 59 -3.81 -8.79 12.09
CA ALA A 59 -2.78 -8.85 13.13
C ALA A 59 -1.69 -9.89 12.82
N ASN A 60 -2.05 -11.02 12.19
CA ASN A 60 -1.07 -12.00 11.71
C ASN A 60 -0.18 -11.41 10.59
N ALA A 61 -0.78 -10.73 9.63
CA ALA A 61 -0.05 -10.04 8.56
C ALA A 61 0.86 -8.92 9.12
N THR A 62 0.37 -8.16 10.10
CA THR A 62 1.14 -7.13 10.82
C THR A 62 2.42 -7.72 11.43
N ARG A 63 2.32 -8.84 12.14
CA ARG A 63 3.50 -9.54 12.70
C ARG A 63 4.43 -10.07 11.61
N LEU A 64 3.87 -10.61 10.53
CA LEU A 64 4.63 -11.21 9.45
C LEU A 64 5.47 -10.17 8.69
N PHE A 65 4.88 -9.02 8.38
CA PHE A 65 5.55 -7.94 7.66
C PHE A 65 6.33 -6.99 8.57
N GLY A 66 6.05 -6.98 9.87
CA GLY A 66 6.70 -6.09 10.83
C GLY A 66 6.20 -4.65 10.74
N THR A 67 4.94 -4.46 10.37
CA THR A 67 4.26 -3.16 10.31
C THR A 67 3.67 -2.77 11.67
N GLN A 68 3.23 -1.54 11.83
CA GLN A 68 2.40 -1.15 12.98
C GLN A 68 0.97 -1.68 12.82
N HIS A 69 0.42 -1.57 11.61
CA HIS A 69 -0.88 -2.11 11.22
C HIS A 69 -0.82 -2.60 9.78
N THR A 70 -1.64 -3.59 9.47
CA THR A 70 -1.86 -4.09 8.11
C THR A 70 -3.36 -4.17 7.90
N TYR A 71 -3.85 -3.60 6.83
CA TYR A 71 -5.25 -3.60 6.45
C TYR A 71 -5.44 -4.34 5.13
N TYR A 72 -6.51 -5.12 5.04
CA TYR A 72 -6.85 -5.82 3.82
C TYR A 72 -7.68 -4.94 2.88
N SER A 73 -7.50 -5.14 1.59
CA SER A 73 -8.29 -4.52 0.54
C SER A 73 -8.73 -5.56 -0.46
N THR A 74 -9.99 -5.50 -0.87
CA THR A 74 -10.57 -6.35 -1.92
C THR A 74 -10.48 -5.72 -3.31
N GLU A 75 -10.05 -4.46 -3.42
CA GLU A 75 -9.92 -3.73 -4.69
C GLU A 75 -8.46 -3.60 -5.15
N GLY A 76 -7.58 -4.44 -4.62
CA GLY A 76 -6.16 -4.51 -4.98
C GLY A 76 -5.36 -3.26 -4.60
N SER A 77 -4.14 -3.17 -5.12
CA SER A 77 -3.21 -2.08 -4.82
C SER A 77 -3.74 -0.68 -5.19
N SER A 78 -4.66 -0.57 -6.15
CA SER A 78 -5.25 0.72 -6.51
C SER A 78 -6.03 1.36 -5.36
N GLN A 79 -6.76 0.57 -4.56
CA GLN A 79 -7.41 1.07 -3.35
C GLN A 79 -6.39 1.37 -2.27
N CYS A 80 -5.39 0.50 -2.07
CA CYS A 80 -4.34 0.70 -1.09
C CYS A 80 -3.56 2.02 -1.35
N ILE A 81 -3.24 2.32 -2.61
CA ILE A 81 -2.58 3.58 -2.98
C ILE A 81 -3.46 4.78 -2.61
N ARG A 82 -4.76 4.75 -2.94
CA ARG A 82 -5.68 5.84 -2.58
C ARG A 82 -5.81 6.00 -1.06
N ALA A 83 -5.92 4.90 -0.32
CA ALA A 83 -6.01 4.92 1.14
C ALA A 83 -4.72 5.47 1.78
N MET A 84 -3.56 4.99 1.35
CA MET A 84 -2.25 5.46 1.81
C MET A 84 -2.09 6.96 1.61
N LEU A 85 -2.44 7.48 0.43
CA LEU A 85 -2.36 8.90 0.13
C LEU A 85 -3.37 9.73 0.93
N CYS A 86 -4.57 9.21 1.16
CA CYS A 86 -5.57 9.85 2.01
C CYS A 86 -5.08 9.97 3.45
N LEU A 87 -4.53 8.91 4.02
CA LEU A 87 -3.99 8.89 5.38
C LEU A 87 -2.80 9.85 5.53
N ALA A 88 -1.87 9.82 4.58
CA ALA A 88 -0.73 10.74 4.60
C ALA A 88 -1.16 12.20 4.50
N LEU A 89 -2.16 12.50 3.64
CA LEU A 89 -2.71 13.84 3.50
C LEU A 89 -3.44 14.31 4.77
N GLN A 90 -4.17 13.42 5.45
CA GLN A 90 -4.86 13.75 6.70
C GLN A 90 -3.89 13.98 7.86
N ALA A 91 -2.77 13.25 7.90
CA ALA A 91 -1.73 13.39 8.91
C ALA A 91 -0.87 14.64 8.72
N ALA A 92 -0.84 15.21 7.50
CA ALA A 92 -0.01 16.36 7.19
C ALA A 92 -0.55 17.65 7.82
N PRO A 93 0.33 18.57 8.25
CA PRO A 93 -0.07 19.89 8.73
C PRO A 93 -0.83 20.68 7.65
N ARG A 94 -1.98 21.26 8.02
CA ARG A 94 -2.76 22.13 7.13
C ARG A 94 -2.18 23.54 7.14
N ILE A 95 -1.53 23.96 6.07
CA ILE A 95 -0.86 25.26 5.95
C ILE A 95 -1.60 26.25 5.03
N GLY A 96 -2.88 26.04 4.76
CA GLY A 96 -3.71 26.95 3.95
C GLY A 96 -3.39 27.00 2.45
N LYS A 97 -2.40 26.23 1.99
CA LYS A 97 -2.08 26.03 0.56
C LYS A 97 -2.62 24.69 0.09
N ARG A 98 -2.79 24.57 -1.23
CA ARG A 98 -3.14 23.28 -1.83
C ARG A 98 -2.05 22.25 -1.52
N PRO A 99 -2.41 21.05 -1.02
CA PRO A 99 -1.43 20.04 -0.68
C PRO A 99 -0.62 19.57 -1.90
N VAL A 100 0.65 19.25 -1.69
CA VAL A 100 1.55 18.79 -2.75
C VAL A 100 2.14 17.43 -2.37
N LEU A 101 2.12 16.50 -3.31
CA LEU A 101 2.85 15.23 -3.24
C LEU A 101 4.08 15.31 -4.14
N LEU A 102 5.24 14.88 -3.66
CA LEU A 102 6.42 14.69 -4.49
C LEU A 102 6.46 13.24 -4.95
N ALA A 103 6.42 12.95 -6.25
CA ALA A 103 6.26 11.58 -6.75
C ALA A 103 7.20 11.25 -7.92
N ALA A 104 7.78 10.05 -7.91
CA ALA A 104 8.52 9.52 -9.04
C ALA A 104 7.61 9.34 -10.26
N ARG A 105 8.11 9.67 -11.46
CA ARG A 105 7.30 9.78 -12.69
C ARG A 105 6.72 8.46 -13.18
N ASN A 106 7.28 7.31 -12.79
CA ASN A 106 6.78 5.98 -13.15
C ASN A 106 5.63 5.46 -12.27
N ALA A 107 4.95 6.36 -11.54
CA ALA A 107 3.85 6.01 -10.66
C ALA A 107 2.67 5.37 -11.42
N HIS A 108 2.00 4.40 -10.77
CA HIS A 108 0.77 3.80 -11.31
C HIS A 108 -0.35 4.85 -11.43
N LYS A 109 -1.24 4.68 -12.42
CA LYS A 109 -2.38 5.60 -12.68
C LYS A 109 -3.30 5.83 -11.47
N ALA A 110 -3.34 4.90 -10.51
CA ALA A 110 -4.09 5.07 -9.26
C ALA A 110 -3.68 6.32 -8.47
N LEU A 111 -2.41 6.74 -8.57
CA LEU A 111 -1.93 8.00 -7.98
C LEU A 111 -2.62 9.21 -8.63
N LEU A 112 -2.76 9.23 -9.95
CA LEU A 112 -3.47 10.32 -10.65
C LEU A 112 -4.94 10.39 -10.25
N TYR A 113 -5.59 9.23 -10.12
CA TYR A 113 -6.98 9.15 -9.66
C TYR A 113 -7.11 9.60 -8.20
N ALA A 114 -6.14 9.26 -7.35
CA ALA A 114 -6.10 9.75 -5.97
C ALA A 114 -5.93 11.28 -5.91
N ALA A 115 -5.06 11.86 -6.75
CA ALA A 115 -4.87 13.29 -6.82
C ALA A 115 -6.16 14.04 -7.22
N ALA A 116 -6.90 13.48 -8.19
CA ALA A 116 -8.19 14.04 -8.60
C ALA A 116 -9.26 13.88 -7.51
N LEU A 117 -9.28 12.75 -6.79
CA LEU A 117 -10.26 12.46 -5.74
C LEU A 117 -10.02 13.28 -4.48
N LEU A 118 -8.76 13.44 -4.08
CA LEU A 118 -8.35 14.05 -2.81
C LEU A 118 -7.91 15.51 -2.94
N ASP A 119 -7.93 16.05 -4.15
CA ASP A 119 -7.65 17.45 -4.50
C ASP A 119 -6.26 17.94 -4.05
N PHE A 120 -5.21 17.22 -4.46
CA PHE A 120 -3.82 17.62 -4.25
C PHE A 120 -3.05 17.73 -5.57
N ASP A 121 -1.97 18.52 -5.56
CA ASP A 121 -1.06 18.65 -6.69
C ASP A 121 0.07 17.63 -6.62
N ILE A 122 0.57 17.21 -7.79
CA ILE A 122 1.74 16.33 -7.90
C ILE A 122 2.91 17.12 -8.45
N ARG A 123 4.02 17.14 -7.72
CA ARG A 123 5.31 17.56 -8.24
C ARG A 123 6.10 16.31 -8.62
N TRP A 124 6.43 16.23 -9.91
CA TRP A 124 7.11 15.04 -10.43
C TRP A 124 8.61 15.08 -10.22
N LEU A 125 9.15 13.95 -9.72
CA LEU A 125 10.56 13.62 -9.80
C LEU A 125 10.81 12.90 -11.13
N TRP A 126 11.71 13.46 -11.90
CA TRP A 126 12.12 12.88 -13.18
C TRP A 126 13.43 12.13 -12.99
N PRO A 127 13.67 11.02 -13.73
CA PRO A 127 14.95 10.33 -13.66
C PRO A 127 16.06 11.21 -14.22
N ALA A 128 17.32 10.91 -13.88
CA ALA A 128 18.47 11.55 -14.49
C ALA A 128 18.47 11.33 -16.01
N ALA A 129 19.15 12.23 -16.75
CA ALA A 129 19.10 12.27 -18.21
C ALA A 129 19.47 10.94 -18.88
N GLU A 130 20.44 10.22 -18.33
CA GLU A 130 20.86 8.89 -18.78
C GLU A 130 19.77 7.82 -18.68
N ASN A 131 18.79 8.03 -17.80
CA ASN A 131 17.66 7.12 -17.60
C ASN A 131 16.35 7.64 -18.24
N ALA A 132 16.37 8.78 -18.90
CA ALA A 132 15.16 9.41 -19.45
C ALA A 132 14.41 8.55 -20.48
N GLY A 133 15.13 7.65 -21.16
CA GLY A 133 14.56 6.70 -22.14
C GLY A 133 14.17 5.35 -21.53
N ALA A 134 14.36 5.14 -20.22
CA ALA A 134 14.02 3.87 -19.58
C ALA A 134 12.50 3.68 -19.50
N LEU A 135 12.03 2.56 -20.05
CA LEU A 135 10.61 2.21 -20.03
C LEU A 135 10.21 1.76 -18.60
N CYS A 136 9.13 2.35 -18.08
CA CYS A 136 8.54 2.00 -16.78
C CYS A 136 9.47 2.17 -15.55
N SER A 137 10.66 2.76 -15.72
CA SER A 137 11.63 2.98 -14.65
C SER A 137 11.84 4.47 -14.38
N CYS A 138 12.08 4.81 -13.12
CA CYS A 138 12.41 6.17 -12.70
C CYS A 138 13.29 6.11 -11.45
N PRO A 139 14.56 5.73 -11.60
CA PRO A 139 15.49 5.70 -10.46
C PRO A 139 15.71 7.10 -9.91
N ILE A 140 15.50 7.25 -8.60
CA ILE A 140 15.66 8.51 -7.88
C ILE A 140 16.82 8.36 -6.90
N SER A 141 17.83 9.20 -7.02
CA SER A 141 18.94 9.25 -6.04
C SER A 141 18.56 10.09 -4.83
N ALA A 142 19.22 9.82 -3.69
CA ALA A 142 19.09 10.64 -2.49
C ALA A 142 19.39 12.13 -2.75
N GLN A 143 20.37 12.42 -3.60
CA GLN A 143 20.72 13.79 -3.97
C GLN A 143 19.61 14.49 -4.75
N MET A 144 18.99 13.81 -5.72
CA MET A 144 17.86 14.34 -6.50
C MET A 144 16.67 14.65 -5.58
N LEU A 145 16.36 13.73 -4.66
CA LEU A 145 15.29 13.92 -3.68
C LEU A 145 15.58 15.09 -2.75
N THR A 146 16.80 15.18 -2.23
CA THR A 146 17.25 16.30 -1.37
C THR A 146 17.05 17.64 -2.08
N THR A 147 17.52 17.77 -3.32
CA THR A 147 17.39 18.99 -4.11
C THR A 147 15.91 19.37 -4.29
N ALA A 148 15.06 18.41 -4.68
CA ALA A 148 13.64 18.68 -4.89
C ALA A 148 12.91 19.09 -3.60
N LEU A 149 13.25 18.49 -2.45
CA LEU A 149 12.67 18.85 -1.15
C LEU A 149 13.16 20.25 -0.70
N GLN A 150 14.43 20.58 -0.91
CA GLN A 150 14.98 21.91 -0.62
C GLN A 150 14.28 22.99 -1.46
N GLU A 151 14.08 22.76 -2.75
CA GLU A 151 13.39 23.69 -3.63
C GLU A 151 11.94 23.93 -3.19
N LEU A 152 11.18 22.86 -2.88
CA LEU A 152 9.81 23.00 -2.40
C LEU A 152 9.74 23.73 -1.06
N THR A 153 10.61 23.38 -0.12
CA THR A 153 10.66 24.01 1.19
C THR A 153 11.05 25.50 1.08
N GLY A 154 12.02 25.82 0.22
CA GLY A 154 12.42 27.19 -0.08
C GLY A 154 11.29 28.04 -0.69
N GLN A 155 10.34 27.42 -1.37
CA GLN A 155 9.10 28.06 -1.87
C GLN A 155 7.98 28.12 -0.81
N GLY A 156 8.26 27.72 0.44
CA GLY A 156 7.29 27.68 1.54
C GLY A 156 6.21 26.60 1.34
N SER A 157 6.57 25.48 0.69
CA SER A 157 5.68 24.34 0.47
C SER A 157 6.38 23.07 0.93
N THR A 158 5.86 22.40 1.96
CA THR A 158 6.33 21.09 2.38
C THR A 158 5.38 20.06 1.80
N PRO A 159 5.86 19.05 1.04
CA PRO A 159 4.99 18.01 0.52
C PRO A 159 4.44 17.16 1.67
N PHE A 160 3.22 16.65 1.53
CA PHE A 160 2.63 15.76 2.53
C PHE A 160 3.17 14.33 2.47
N GLY A 161 3.96 14.01 1.44
CA GLY A 161 4.63 12.73 1.27
C GLY A 161 5.55 12.72 0.06
N VAL A 162 6.46 11.77 0.04
CA VAL A 162 7.27 11.38 -1.12
C VAL A 162 6.80 10.00 -1.57
N TYR A 163 6.41 9.86 -2.84
CA TYR A 163 5.88 8.61 -3.38
C TYR A 163 6.81 8.01 -4.43
N VAL A 164 7.16 6.74 -4.25
CA VAL A 164 7.96 5.97 -5.21
C VAL A 164 7.37 4.58 -5.43
N THR A 165 7.60 4.01 -6.61
CA THR A 165 7.28 2.61 -6.93
C THR A 165 8.56 1.78 -6.84
N SER A 166 8.54 0.71 -6.02
CA SER A 166 9.69 -0.20 -5.85
C SER A 166 9.22 -1.59 -5.39
N PRO A 167 9.49 -2.66 -6.16
CA PRO A 167 10.08 -2.67 -7.50
C PRO A 167 9.18 -2.03 -8.57
N ASP A 168 9.79 -1.60 -9.67
CA ASP A 168 9.06 -1.22 -10.88
C ASP A 168 8.63 -2.47 -11.71
N TYR A 169 7.96 -2.26 -12.85
CA TYR A 169 7.47 -3.34 -13.70
C TYR A 169 8.57 -4.26 -14.27
N LEU A 170 9.81 -3.82 -14.30
CA LEU A 170 10.94 -4.57 -14.82
C LEU A 170 11.85 -5.11 -13.70
N GLY A 171 11.44 -4.93 -12.44
CA GLY A 171 12.18 -5.39 -11.27
C GLY A 171 13.24 -4.40 -10.77
N GLY A 172 13.30 -3.20 -11.32
CA GLY A 172 14.18 -2.13 -10.85
C GLY A 172 13.78 -1.67 -9.43
N MET A 173 14.74 -1.59 -8.52
CA MET A 173 14.51 -1.23 -7.13
C MET A 173 15.09 0.16 -6.82
N GLN A 174 14.38 0.90 -5.98
CA GLN A 174 14.88 2.15 -5.38
C GLN A 174 15.77 1.84 -4.17
N ASP A 175 16.73 2.70 -3.88
CA ASP A 175 17.43 2.68 -2.60
C ASP A 175 16.52 3.29 -1.50
N ILE A 176 15.58 2.48 -1.02
CA ILE A 176 14.58 2.91 -0.03
C ILE A 176 15.24 3.44 1.24
N ARG A 177 16.34 2.82 1.70
CA ARG A 177 17.04 3.26 2.91
C ARG A 177 17.61 4.67 2.75
N ALA A 178 18.26 4.96 1.62
CA ALA A 178 18.79 6.28 1.35
C ALA A 178 17.69 7.33 1.18
N LEU A 179 16.60 6.98 0.49
CA LEU A 179 15.45 7.88 0.30
C LEU A 179 14.72 8.15 1.63
N SER A 180 14.53 7.12 2.48
CA SER A 180 13.94 7.28 3.81
C SER A 180 14.76 8.23 4.68
N ALA A 181 16.08 8.05 4.73
CA ALA A 181 16.96 8.94 5.50
C ALA A 181 16.86 10.42 5.06
N VAL A 182 16.69 10.67 3.77
CA VAL A 182 16.41 12.03 3.27
C VAL A 182 15.05 12.51 3.75
N CYS A 183 14.00 11.70 3.59
CA CYS A 183 12.64 12.04 4.01
C CYS A 183 12.57 12.39 5.50
N ASP A 184 13.25 11.62 6.35
CA ASP A 184 13.34 11.86 7.80
C ASP A 184 13.95 13.23 8.12
N THR A 185 14.98 13.65 7.37
CA THR A 185 15.62 14.96 7.55
C THR A 185 14.65 16.12 7.32
N PHE A 186 13.67 15.93 6.42
CA PHE A 186 12.65 16.93 6.11
C PHE A 186 11.32 16.72 6.86
N GLY A 187 11.20 15.67 7.67
CA GLY A 187 9.97 15.32 8.38
C GLY A 187 8.80 14.95 7.44
N VAL A 188 9.10 14.33 6.31
CA VAL A 188 8.13 13.94 5.27
C VAL A 188 8.09 12.43 5.15
N PRO A 189 6.92 11.76 5.17
CA PRO A 189 6.85 10.31 5.04
C PRO A 189 7.25 9.83 3.64
N LEU A 190 7.99 8.71 3.57
CA LEU A 190 8.27 7.99 2.33
C LEU A 190 7.19 6.93 2.09
N LEU A 191 6.38 7.14 1.08
CA LEU A 191 5.27 6.28 0.68
C LEU A 191 5.72 5.38 -0.48
N VAL A 192 5.66 4.08 -0.30
CA VAL A 192 6.17 3.12 -1.30
C VAL A 192 5.06 2.27 -1.86
N ASP A 193 4.84 2.37 -3.17
CA ASP A 193 4.05 1.39 -3.91
C ASP A 193 4.92 0.13 -4.13
N ASN A 194 4.66 -0.88 -3.30
CA ASN A 194 5.37 -2.16 -3.33
C ASN A 194 4.49 -3.29 -3.90
N ALA A 195 3.55 -2.97 -4.79
CA ALA A 195 2.61 -3.96 -5.34
C ALA A 195 3.32 -5.16 -5.99
N HIS A 196 4.50 -4.97 -6.55
CA HIS A 196 5.31 -6.02 -7.16
C HIS A 196 6.36 -6.64 -6.24
N GLY A 197 6.43 -6.24 -4.96
CA GLY A 197 7.56 -6.57 -4.10
C GLY A 197 7.22 -7.21 -2.75
N ALA A 198 5.98 -7.64 -2.52
CA ALA A 198 5.60 -8.28 -1.24
C ALA A 198 6.49 -9.48 -0.88
N TYR A 199 6.94 -10.25 -1.87
CA TYR A 199 7.83 -11.41 -1.70
C TYR A 199 9.22 -11.03 -1.16
N LEU A 200 9.66 -9.78 -1.32
CA LEU A 200 10.97 -9.31 -0.83
C LEU A 200 11.12 -9.46 0.68
N ARG A 201 9.98 -9.50 1.41
CA ARG A 201 9.97 -9.75 2.86
C ARG A 201 10.53 -11.11 3.23
N PHE A 202 10.43 -12.09 2.33
CA PHE A 202 10.73 -13.51 2.58
C PHE A 202 12.03 -13.97 1.94
N LEU A 203 12.73 -13.10 1.23
CA LEU A 203 14.02 -13.44 0.66
C LEU A 203 15.10 -13.49 1.76
N PRO A 204 16.02 -14.49 1.69
CA PRO A 204 17.14 -14.58 2.61
C PRO A 204 18.16 -13.46 2.33
N GLY A 205 18.92 -13.08 3.36
CA GLY A 205 19.98 -12.07 3.26
C GLY A 205 19.59 -10.72 3.83
N GLU A 206 20.16 -9.65 3.31
CA GLU A 206 19.87 -8.29 3.74
C GLU A 206 18.41 -7.92 3.44
N PRO A 207 17.75 -7.14 4.33
CA PRO A 207 16.37 -6.71 4.11
C PRO A 207 16.20 -5.94 2.81
N LEU A 208 15.22 -6.35 2.00
CA LEU A 208 14.87 -5.68 0.74
C LEU A 208 13.46 -5.08 0.76
N HIS A 209 12.62 -5.51 1.72
CA HIS A 209 11.25 -5.02 1.82
C HIS A 209 11.21 -3.59 2.37
N PRO A 210 10.46 -2.66 1.77
CA PRO A 210 10.47 -1.22 2.10
C PRO A 210 10.24 -0.91 3.58
N ILE A 211 9.36 -1.64 4.26
CA ILE A 211 9.10 -1.46 5.71
C ILE A 211 10.39 -1.62 6.54
N ALA A 212 11.21 -2.63 6.22
CA ALA A 212 12.47 -2.86 6.94
C ALA A 212 13.55 -1.83 6.59
N LEU A 213 13.33 -1.01 5.57
CA LEU A 213 14.24 0.01 5.06
C LEU A 213 13.80 1.44 5.42
N GLY A 214 12.71 1.59 6.19
CA GLY A 214 12.26 2.88 6.71
C GLY A 214 11.13 3.53 5.92
N ALA A 215 10.42 2.81 5.04
CA ALA A 215 9.17 3.32 4.47
C ALA A 215 8.12 3.52 5.56
N ALA A 216 7.27 4.55 5.40
CA ALA A 216 6.21 4.90 6.33
C ALA A 216 5.02 3.93 6.25
#